data_93531cbf448002299dd940cbfff1e035
#
_entry.id   93531cbf448002299dd940cbfff1e035
#
_cell.length_a   1.000
_cell.length_b   1.000
_cell.length_c   1.000
_cell.angle_alpha   90.00
_cell.angle_beta   90.00
_cell.angle_gamma   90.00
#
_symmetry.space_group_name_H-M   'P 1'
#
loop_
_entity.id
_entity.type
_entity.pdbx_description
1 polymer ?
#
loop_
_entity_poly.entity_id
_entity_poly.type
_entity_poly.pdbx_seq_one_letter_code
_entity_poly.pdbx_strand_id
1 'polypeptide(L)'
;SGGAVLGDRVRMGANAAHPNVFIRSFSARGELGGLSRATRAGVDAFDACGFDRVIVETVGTGQSETAIVALADTRVVVCPPGLGDDVQAIKAGTLEIADVLAVSKADLPLAEQAAREMREMLTLRRRLAGDEWAPRVVVVSALSCAGVDELLGALDAHRAAAGVGRRARAAKPHRVVPA
;
A
#
# COMPACT_ATOMS: atom_id res chain seq x y z
N SER A 1 -3.55 3.04 27.32
CA SER A 1 -3.33 4.36 26.72
C SER A 1 -3.37 4.21 25.19
N GLY A 2 -4.46 4.66 24.55
CA GLY A 2 -4.69 4.49 23.11
C GLY A 2 -3.94 5.50 22.23
N GLY A 3 -2.66 5.72 22.44
CA GLY A 3 -1.83 6.62 21.62
C GLY A 3 -1.13 5.87 20.48
N ALA A 4 -0.91 6.53 19.36
CA ALA A 4 -0.07 6.01 18.28
C ALA A 4 1.37 5.82 18.79
N VAL A 5 2.00 4.70 18.42
CA VAL A 5 3.40 4.45 18.79
C VAL A 5 4.31 5.38 17.98
N LEU A 6 5.08 6.23 18.65
CA LEU A 6 5.94 7.23 18.04
C LEU A 6 7.17 6.66 17.30
N GLY A 7 7.47 5.36 17.46
CA GLY A 7 8.69 4.72 16.97
C GLY A 7 8.92 4.83 15.45
N ASP A 8 7.86 4.70 14.66
CA ASP A 8 7.98 4.75 13.19
C ASP A 8 8.22 6.17 12.69
N ARG A 9 7.59 7.17 13.31
CA ARG A 9 7.79 8.58 12.97
C ARG A 9 9.23 9.05 13.23
N VAL A 10 9.88 8.53 14.27
CA VAL A 10 11.28 8.85 14.59
C VAL A 10 12.21 8.33 13.50
N ARG A 11 11.93 7.14 12.96
CA ARG A 11 12.71 6.55 11.85
C ARG A 11 12.55 7.29 10.53
N MET A 12 11.43 7.98 10.33
CA MET A 12 11.13 8.78 9.14
C MET A 12 11.58 10.24 9.27
N GLY A 13 12.30 10.60 10.33
CA GLY A 13 12.66 12.00 10.66
C GLY A 13 13.38 12.75 9.55
N ALA A 14 14.25 12.09 8.79
CA ALA A 14 14.95 12.70 7.67
C ALA A 14 13.99 13.16 6.55
N ASN A 15 12.93 12.39 6.28
CA ASN A 15 11.92 12.72 5.27
C ASN A 15 10.89 13.73 5.78
N ALA A 16 10.64 13.76 7.10
CA ALA A 16 9.66 14.68 7.71
C ALA A 16 10.09 16.17 7.64
N ALA A 17 11.39 16.44 7.39
CA ALA A 17 11.91 17.78 7.18
C ALA A 17 11.74 18.28 5.73
N HIS A 18 11.37 17.41 4.78
CA HIS A 18 11.19 17.81 3.39
C HIS A 18 9.88 18.61 3.23
N PRO A 19 9.91 19.79 2.57
CA PRO A 19 8.74 20.69 2.51
C PRO A 19 7.50 20.08 1.83
N ASN A 20 7.67 19.09 0.96
CA ASN A 20 6.59 18.42 0.24
C ASN A 20 6.19 17.08 0.86
N VAL A 21 6.70 16.76 2.06
CA VAL A 21 6.38 15.49 2.75
C VAL A 21 5.72 15.80 4.09
N PHE A 22 4.57 15.22 4.31
CA PHE A 22 3.88 15.27 5.59
C PHE A 22 3.61 13.85 6.10
N ILE A 23 3.97 13.60 7.36
CA ILE A 23 3.84 12.27 7.98
C ILE A 23 2.97 12.38 9.22
N ARG A 24 1.93 11.54 9.31
CA ARG A 24 1.02 11.48 10.44
C ARG A 24 0.69 10.05 10.83
N SER A 25 0.86 9.72 12.10
CA SER A 25 0.43 8.45 12.69
C SER A 25 -0.98 8.57 13.26
N PHE A 26 -1.82 7.60 12.98
CA PHE A 26 -3.16 7.47 13.54
C PHE A 26 -3.24 6.21 14.40
N SER A 27 -3.90 6.29 15.54
CA SER A 27 -4.18 5.13 16.38
C SER A 27 -5.49 4.47 15.94
N ALA A 28 -5.48 3.14 15.82
CA ALA A 28 -6.69 2.36 15.51
C ALA A 28 -7.74 2.37 16.62
N ARG A 29 -7.37 2.76 17.87
CA ARG A 29 -8.26 2.88 19.06
C ARG A 29 -9.24 1.74 19.23
N GLY A 30 -8.83 0.49 18.93
CA GLY A 30 -9.71 -0.69 19.09
C GLY A 30 -10.72 -0.91 17.95
N GLU A 31 -10.69 -0.13 16.89
CA GLU A 31 -11.46 -0.45 15.69
C GLU A 31 -10.86 -1.71 15.02
N LEU A 32 -11.70 -2.73 14.88
CA LEU A 32 -11.37 -3.95 14.15
C LEU A 32 -11.08 -3.56 12.69
N GLY A 33 -9.89 -3.91 12.19
CA GLY A 33 -9.50 -3.60 10.81
C GLY A 33 -8.44 -2.53 10.64
N GLY A 34 -7.85 -1.98 11.73
CA GLY A 34 -6.62 -1.16 11.66
C GLY A 34 -6.75 0.24 11.04
N LEU A 35 -7.85 0.54 10.36
CA LEU A 35 -8.11 1.84 9.74
C LEU A 35 -9.22 2.55 10.50
N SER A 36 -8.85 3.58 11.27
CA SER A 36 -9.82 4.39 12.00
C SER A 36 -10.55 5.39 11.08
N ARG A 37 -11.69 5.89 11.54
CA ARG A 37 -12.37 7.02 10.88
C ARG A 37 -11.44 8.22 10.72
N ALA A 38 -10.51 8.41 11.65
CA ALA A 38 -9.49 9.44 11.59
C ALA A 38 -8.53 9.24 10.41
N THR A 39 -8.20 8.00 10.04
CA THR A 39 -7.37 7.70 8.88
C THR A 39 -8.06 8.13 7.59
N ARG A 40 -9.35 7.81 7.43
CA ARG A 40 -10.13 8.24 6.25
C ARG A 40 -10.21 9.77 6.17
N ALA A 41 -10.56 10.43 7.27
CA ALA A 41 -10.58 11.89 7.32
C ALA A 41 -9.20 12.52 7.02
N GLY A 42 -8.11 11.87 7.46
CA GLY A 42 -6.75 12.27 7.13
C GLY A 42 -6.44 12.17 5.64
N VAL A 43 -6.83 11.08 4.98
CA VAL A 43 -6.67 10.92 3.52
C VAL A 43 -7.46 11.99 2.77
N ASP A 44 -8.72 12.22 3.16
CA ASP A 44 -9.55 13.27 2.55
C ASP A 44 -8.94 14.67 2.74
N ALA A 45 -8.34 14.95 3.90
CA ALA A 45 -7.66 16.22 4.16
C ALA A 45 -6.40 16.38 3.30
N PHE A 46 -5.58 15.33 3.14
CA PHE A 46 -4.39 15.40 2.26
C PHE A 46 -4.77 15.61 0.80
N ASP A 47 -5.80 14.93 0.32
CA ASP A 47 -6.33 15.15 -1.04
C ASP A 47 -6.82 16.60 -1.22
N ALA A 48 -7.55 17.14 -0.24
CA ALA A 48 -8.01 18.53 -0.25
C ALA A 48 -6.85 19.54 -0.18
N CYS A 49 -5.74 19.21 0.49
CA CYS A 49 -4.53 20.04 0.53
C CYS A 49 -3.67 19.94 -0.74
N GLY A 50 -4.05 19.10 -1.70
CA GLY A 50 -3.38 19.01 -3.00
C GLY A 50 -2.15 18.09 -3.01
N PHE A 51 -2.04 17.15 -2.08
CA PHE A 51 -0.99 16.12 -2.16
C PHE A 51 -1.24 15.20 -3.37
N ASP A 52 -0.22 15.01 -4.19
CA ASP A 52 -0.30 14.17 -5.39
C ASP A 52 -0.41 12.69 -5.08
N ARG A 53 0.18 12.26 -3.95
CA ARG A 53 0.19 10.88 -3.47
C ARG A 53 -0.02 10.84 -1.97
N VAL A 54 -0.93 9.98 -1.53
CA VAL A 54 -1.17 9.69 -0.12
C VAL A 54 -0.87 8.22 0.10
N ILE A 55 0.14 7.92 0.94
CA ILE A 55 0.52 6.55 1.29
C ILE A 55 -0.11 6.22 2.64
N VAL A 56 -0.92 5.16 2.67
CA VAL A 56 -1.51 4.64 3.91
C VAL A 56 -0.80 3.34 4.25
N GLU A 57 -0.02 3.34 5.33
CA GLU A 57 0.62 2.15 5.85
C GLU A 57 -0.30 1.47 6.87
N THR A 58 -0.47 0.16 6.72
CA THR A 58 -1.20 -0.69 7.68
C THR A 58 -0.24 -1.62 8.39
N VAL A 59 -0.48 -1.86 9.69
CA VAL A 59 0.30 -2.83 10.46
C VAL A 59 -0.17 -4.23 10.09
N GLY A 60 0.76 -5.10 9.70
CA GLY A 60 0.57 -6.40 9.04
C GLY A 60 -0.12 -7.52 9.83
N THR A 61 -1.04 -7.25 10.75
CA THR A 61 -1.71 -8.29 11.53
C THR A 61 -3.24 -8.25 11.35
N GLY A 62 -3.71 -9.01 10.38
CA GLY A 62 -5.07 -9.56 10.26
C GLY A 62 -6.26 -8.58 10.40
N GLN A 63 -7.15 -8.56 9.43
CA GLN A 63 -8.41 -7.82 9.31
C GLN A 63 -8.34 -6.34 8.84
N SER A 64 -7.16 -5.74 8.69
CA SER A 64 -7.01 -4.41 8.04
C SER A 64 -7.22 -4.46 6.53
N GLU A 65 -7.22 -5.65 5.97
CA GLU A 65 -7.20 -5.93 4.53
C GLU A 65 -8.47 -5.44 3.83
N THR A 66 -9.64 -5.69 4.39
CA THR A 66 -10.91 -5.23 3.82
C THR A 66 -11.09 -3.71 3.91
N ALA A 67 -10.59 -3.10 4.98
CA ALA A 67 -10.70 -1.66 5.18
C ALA A 67 -9.81 -0.87 4.21
N ILE A 68 -8.60 -1.38 3.90
CA ILE A 68 -7.70 -0.74 2.91
C ILE A 68 -8.26 -0.80 1.50
N VAL A 69 -8.96 -1.89 1.13
CA VAL A 69 -9.63 -2.02 -0.19
C VAL A 69 -10.63 -0.89 -0.42
N ALA A 70 -11.35 -0.49 0.62
CA ALA A 70 -12.33 0.59 0.53
C ALA A 70 -11.73 2.00 0.57
N LEU A 71 -10.45 2.13 0.92
CA LEU A 71 -9.78 3.43 1.09
C LEU A 71 -8.76 3.73 0.00
N ALA A 72 -7.95 2.75 -0.40
CA ALA A 72 -6.84 2.94 -1.31
C ALA A 72 -7.24 2.68 -2.77
N ASP A 73 -6.77 3.55 -3.66
CA ASP A 73 -6.94 3.40 -5.10
C ASP A 73 -6.01 2.33 -5.69
N THR A 74 -4.83 2.17 -5.11
CA THR A 74 -3.83 1.15 -5.47
C THR A 74 -3.32 0.49 -4.21
N ARG A 75 -3.31 -0.85 -4.18
CA ARG A 75 -2.93 -1.65 -3.03
C ARG A 75 -1.61 -2.34 -3.31
N VAL A 76 -0.63 -2.02 -2.48
CA VAL A 76 0.70 -2.63 -2.52
C VAL A 76 0.82 -3.62 -1.37
N VAL A 77 1.07 -4.87 -1.69
CA VAL A 77 1.41 -5.88 -0.68
C VAL A 77 2.92 -6.02 -0.64
N VAL A 78 3.51 -5.78 0.53
CA VAL A 78 4.96 -5.89 0.73
C VAL A 78 5.27 -7.25 1.35
N CYS A 79 6.12 -8.01 0.67
CA CYS A 79 6.50 -9.36 1.05
C CYS A 79 8.02 -9.42 1.27
N PRO A 80 8.52 -9.81 2.44
CA PRO A 80 9.93 -10.08 2.62
C PRO A 80 10.33 -11.41 1.96
N PRO A 81 11.58 -11.60 1.53
CA PRO A 81 12.07 -12.88 1.06
C PRO A 81 12.24 -13.87 2.22
N GLY A 82 12.26 -15.17 1.91
CA GLY A 82 12.58 -16.22 2.90
C GLY A 82 11.42 -16.62 3.79
N LEU A 83 10.17 -16.33 3.41
CA LEU A 83 8.99 -16.80 4.11
C LEU A 83 8.80 -18.34 4.04
N GLY A 84 9.56 -19.07 3.22
CA GLY A 84 9.48 -20.51 3.06
C GLY A 84 8.04 -20.98 2.83
N ASP A 85 7.59 -22.00 3.58
CA ASP A 85 6.19 -22.46 3.57
C ASP A 85 5.20 -21.35 4.01
N ASP A 86 5.69 -20.28 4.64
CA ASP A 86 4.89 -19.09 5.01
C ASP A 86 4.54 -18.17 3.82
N VAL A 87 5.03 -18.44 2.62
CA VAL A 87 4.40 -17.86 1.40
C VAL A 87 2.92 -18.27 1.32
N GLN A 88 2.58 -19.45 1.81
CA GLN A 88 1.19 -19.86 2.04
C GLN A 88 0.53 -19.05 3.18
N ALA A 89 1.30 -18.48 4.10
CA ALA A 89 0.82 -17.60 5.17
C ALA A 89 0.59 -16.15 4.72
N ILE A 90 1.09 -15.73 3.56
CA ILE A 90 0.51 -14.60 2.86
C ILE A 90 -0.88 -15.09 2.45
N LYS A 91 -1.82 -14.93 3.38
CA LYS A 91 -3.19 -15.43 3.28
C LYS A 91 -3.69 -15.19 1.86
N ALA A 92 -4.25 -16.23 1.25
CA ALA A 92 -4.81 -16.15 -0.12
C ALA A 92 -5.61 -14.85 -0.33
N GLY A 93 -6.31 -14.36 0.69
CA GLY A 93 -7.02 -13.09 0.68
C GLY A 93 -6.16 -11.84 0.49
N THR A 94 -4.94 -11.78 1.03
CA THR A 94 -4.06 -10.61 0.86
C THR A 94 -3.54 -10.51 -0.58
N LEU A 95 -3.24 -11.65 -1.21
CA LEU A 95 -2.84 -11.68 -2.62
C LEU A 95 -4.00 -11.34 -3.55
N GLU A 96 -5.24 -11.65 -3.14
CA GLU A 96 -6.43 -11.34 -3.92
C GLU A 96 -6.69 -9.85 -4.06
N ILE A 97 -6.34 -9.07 -3.06
CA ILE A 97 -6.55 -7.62 -3.06
C ILE A 97 -5.39 -6.83 -3.64
N ALA A 98 -4.23 -7.45 -3.88
CA ALA A 98 -3.03 -6.78 -4.33
C ALA A 98 -3.14 -6.30 -5.79
N ASP A 99 -2.80 -5.05 -6.03
CA ASP A 99 -2.60 -4.49 -7.37
C ASP A 99 -1.13 -4.52 -7.78
N VAL A 100 -0.22 -4.42 -6.78
CA VAL A 100 1.22 -4.56 -6.93
C VAL A 100 1.76 -5.39 -5.76
N LEU A 101 2.66 -6.32 -6.05
CA LEU A 101 3.41 -7.08 -5.07
C LEU A 101 4.85 -6.58 -5.04
N ALA A 102 5.30 -6.07 -3.91
CA ALA A 102 6.66 -5.60 -3.70
C ALA A 102 7.43 -6.61 -2.85
N VAL A 103 8.35 -7.35 -3.46
CA VAL A 103 9.29 -8.19 -2.73
C VAL A 103 10.38 -7.28 -2.18
N SER A 104 10.35 -7.06 -0.87
CA SER A 104 11.31 -6.20 -0.18
C SER A 104 12.67 -6.89 0.01
N LYS A 105 13.68 -6.11 0.44
CA LYS A 105 15.03 -6.61 0.74
C LYS A 105 15.68 -7.31 -0.45
N ALA A 106 15.67 -6.65 -1.61
CA ALA A 106 16.31 -7.14 -2.84
C ALA A 106 17.80 -7.47 -2.67
N ASP A 107 18.41 -6.96 -1.63
CA ASP A 107 19.79 -7.23 -1.20
C ASP A 107 19.98 -8.64 -0.60
N LEU A 108 18.92 -9.36 -0.28
CA LEU A 108 18.99 -10.72 0.22
C LEU A 108 18.91 -11.78 -0.90
N PRO A 109 19.66 -12.89 -0.78
CA PRO A 109 19.78 -13.91 -1.86
C PRO A 109 18.45 -14.53 -2.30
N LEU A 110 17.47 -14.62 -1.40
CA LEU A 110 16.17 -15.26 -1.68
C LEU A 110 15.14 -14.33 -2.31
N ALA A 111 15.44 -13.05 -2.51
CA ALA A 111 14.47 -12.08 -3.02
C ALA A 111 13.98 -12.42 -4.44
N GLU A 112 14.88 -12.76 -5.34
CA GLU A 112 14.52 -13.15 -6.71
C GLU A 112 13.79 -14.49 -6.79
N GLN A 113 14.09 -15.42 -5.89
CA GLN A 113 13.35 -16.67 -5.81
C GLN A 113 11.91 -16.40 -5.37
N ALA A 114 11.69 -15.65 -4.30
CA ALA A 114 10.37 -15.27 -3.82
C ALA A 114 9.56 -14.53 -4.90
N ALA A 115 10.21 -13.64 -5.67
CA ALA A 115 9.55 -12.94 -6.77
C ALA A 115 9.12 -13.89 -7.90
N ARG A 116 9.93 -14.90 -8.25
CA ARG A 116 9.54 -15.92 -9.24
C ARG A 116 8.33 -16.72 -8.77
N GLU A 117 8.35 -17.22 -7.54
CA GLU A 117 7.24 -17.98 -6.94
C GLU A 117 5.94 -17.15 -6.96
N MET A 118 6.01 -15.86 -6.62
CA MET A 118 4.85 -14.98 -6.68
C MET A 118 4.33 -14.75 -8.11
N ARG A 119 5.23 -14.60 -9.10
CA ARG A 119 4.83 -14.47 -10.51
C ARG A 119 4.13 -15.73 -11.02
N GLU A 120 4.59 -16.91 -10.62
CA GLU A 120 3.96 -18.19 -10.96
C GLU A 120 2.55 -18.29 -10.35
N MET A 121 2.38 -17.96 -9.07
CA MET A 121 1.08 -17.94 -8.40
C MET A 121 0.10 -16.97 -9.09
N LEU A 122 0.55 -15.76 -9.41
CA LEU A 122 -0.29 -14.78 -10.11
C LEU A 122 -0.68 -15.24 -11.52
N THR A 123 0.21 -15.94 -12.20
CA THR A 123 -0.09 -16.50 -13.54
C THR A 123 -1.19 -17.55 -13.47
N LEU A 124 -1.14 -18.41 -12.45
CA LEU A 124 -2.18 -19.43 -12.23
C LEU A 124 -3.52 -18.76 -11.89
N ARG A 125 -3.51 -17.77 -11.00
CA ARG A 125 -4.72 -17.01 -10.63
C ARG A 125 -5.36 -16.32 -11.83
N ARG A 126 -4.60 -15.62 -12.65
CA ARG A 126 -5.10 -14.91 -13.83
C ARG A 126 -5.86 -15.81 -14.80
N ARG A 127 -5.41 -17.06 -14.96
CA ARG A 127 -6.11 -18.06 -15.79
C ARG A 127 -7.50 -18.41 -15.26
N LEU A 128 -7.71 -18.25 -13.95
CA LEU A 128 -8.95 -18.63 -13.27
C LEU A 128 -9.93 -17.45 -13.13
N ALA A 129 -9.43 -16.23 -12.92
CA ALA A 129 -10.24 -15.08 -12.54
C ALA A 129 -10.64 -14.14 -13.68
N GLY A 130 -9.89 -14.11 -14.80
CA GLY A 130 -10.21 -13.25 -15.95
C GLY A 130 -10.09 -11.75 -15.68
N ASP A 131 -9.30 -11.34 -14.67
CA ASP A 131 -9.15 -9.96 -14.24
C ASP A 131 -8.58 -9.06 -15.35
N GLU A 132 -9.10 -7.84 -15.50
CA GLU A 132 -8.59 -6.82 -16.44
C GLU A 132 -7.17 -6.34 -16.08
N TRP A 133 -6.85 -6.27 -14.78
CA TRP A 133 -5.52 -5.91 -14.29
C TRP A 133 -4.76 -7.14 -13.79
N ALA A 134 -3.55 -7.32 -14.31
CA ALA A 134 -2.62 -8.32 -13.81
C ALA A 134 -1.68 -7.68 -12.78
N PRO A 135 -1.73 -8.08 -11.49
CA PRO A 135 -0.82 -7.56 -10.48
C PRO A 135 0.64 -7.73 -10.90
N ARG A 136 1.46 -6.70 -10.66
CA ARG A 136 2.89 -6.73 -11.00
C ARG A 136 3.70 -7.11 -9.78
N VAL A 137 4.74 -7.94 -9.98
CA VAL A 137 5.71 -8.28 -8.94
C VAL A 137 6.99 -7.49 -9.18
N VAL A 138 7.36 -6.65 -8.24
CA VAL A 138 8.56 -5.81 -8.27
C VAL A 138 9.47 -6.18 -7.10
N VAL A 139 10.77 -6.25 -7.33
CA VAL A 139 11.77 -6.53 -6.28
C VAL A 139 12.43 -5.22 -5.87
N VAL A 140 12.39 -4.88 -4.58
CA VAL A 140 12.85 -3.58 -4.07
C VAL A 140 13.78 -3.71 -2.87
N SER A 141 14.77 -2.83 -2.77
CA SER A 141 15.59 -2.67 -1.57
C SER A 141 15.48 -1.24 -1.05
N ALA A 142 15.05 -1.08 0.20
CA ALA A 142 15.06 0.21 0.86
C ALA A 142 16.47 0.69 1.23
N LEU A 143 17.46 -0.22 1.28
CA LEU A 143 18.85 0.13 1.61
C LEU A 143 19.57 0.77 0.41
N SER A 144 19.41 0.18 -0.78
CA SER A 144 20.09 0.61 -2.00
C SER A 144 19.21 1.44 -2.94
N CYS A 145 17.93 1.59 -2.62
CA CYS A 145 16.91 2.15 -3.52
C CYS A 145 16.72 1.37 -4.84
N ALA A 146 17.29 0.17 -4.97
CA ALA A 146 17.09 -0.67 -6.15
C ALA A 146 15.60 -1.02 -6.30
N GLY A 147 15.09 -1.00 -7.54
CA GLY A 147 13.72 -1.34 -7.88
C GLY A 147 12.66 -0.29 -7.49
N VAL A 148 13.03 0.81 -6.84
CA VAL A 148 12.05 1.85 -6.43
C VAL A 148 11.41 2.52 -7.65
N ASP A 149 12.18 2.82 -8.69
CA ASP A 149 11.64 3.42 -9.92
C ASP A 149 10.70 2.45 -10.64
N GLU A 150 11.01 1.16 -10.63
CA GLU A 150 10.12 0.13 -11.17
C GLU A 150 8.81 0.04 -10.38
N LEU A 151 8.88 0.11 -9.04
CA LEU A 151 7.71 0.17 -8.19
C LEU A 151 6.85 1.39 -8.51
N LEU A 152 7.45 2.57 -8.61
CA LEU A 152 6.73 3.79 -8.98
C LEU A 152 6.06 3.65 -10.36
N GLY A 153 6.77 3.09 -11.34
CA GLY A 153 6.21 2.81 -12.66
C GLY A 153 5.05 1.82 -12.64
N ALA A 154 5.09 0.81 -11.76
CA ALA A 154 3.99 -0.13 -11.58
C ALA A 154 2.75 0.54 -10.97
N LEU A 155 2.93 1.42 -9.98
CA LEU A 155 1.85 2.20 -9.37
C LEU A 155 1.19 3.14 -10.38
N ASP A 156 1.99 3.86 -11.17
CA ASP A 156 1.48 4.78 -12.19
C ASP A 156 0.75 4.03 -13.32
N ALA A 157 1.22 2.86 -13.70
CA ALA A 157 0.55 2.02 -14.69
C ALA A 157 -0.81 1.51 -14.18
N HIS A 158 -0.88 1.06 -12.91
CA HIS A 158 -2.16 0.67 -12.31
C HIS A 158 -3.12 1.86 -12.24
N ARG A 159 -2.67 3.01 -11.77
CA ARG A 159 -3.47 4.23 -11.71
C ARG A 159 -4.04 4.61 -13.08
N ALA A 160 -3.25 4.48 -14.13
CA ALA A 160 -3.70 4.77 -15.51
C ALA A 160 -4.74 3.75 -15.99
N ALA A 161 -4.52 2.45 -15.73
CA ALA A 161 -5.44 1.38 -16.11
C ALA A 161 -6.77 1.45 -15.37
N ALA A 162 -6.74 1.71 -14.08
CA ALA A 162 -7.94 1.82 -13.24
C ALA A 162 -8.75 3.10 -13.48
N GLY A 163 -8.26 4.04 -14.32
CA GLY A 163 -8.91 5.33 -14.56
C GLY A 163 -8.98 6.22 -13.32
N VAL A 164 -8.16 5.92 -12.33
CA VAL A 164 -8.14 6.58 -11.02
C VAL A 164 -7.41 7.92 -11.14
N GLY A 165 -8.01 8.99 -10.67
CA GLY A 165 -7.38 10.29 -10.52
C GLY A 165 -8.05 11.46 -11.24
N ARG A 166 -8.85 11.25 -12.29
CA ARG A 166 -9.64 12.34 -12.91
C ARG A 166 -11.12 12.32 -12.50
N ARG A 167 -11.68 11.13 -12.25
CA ARG A 167 -13.10 11.01 -11.89
C ARG A 167 -13.37 11.24 -10.40
N ALA A 168 -12.45 10.88 -9.52
CA ALA A 168 -12.62 11.06 -8.07
C ALA A 168 -12.55 12.54 -7.67
N ARG A 169 -11.71 13.36 -8.33
CA ARG A 169 -11.64 14.82 -8.10
C ARG A 169 -12.88 15.58 -8.59
N ALA A 170 -13.58 15.05 -9.58
CA ALA A 170 -14.77 15.69 -10.15
C ALA A 170 -16.08 15.35 -9.39
N ALA A 171 -16.09 14.32 -8.54
CA ALA A 171 -17.30 13.79 -7.93
C ALA A 171 -17.51 14.17 -6.46
N LYS A 172 -16.58 14.91 -5.81
CA LYS A 172 -16.76 15.36 -4.43
C LYS A 172 -17.21 16.81 -4.39
N PRO A 173 -18.50 17.11 -4.16
CA PRO A 173 -18.92 18.46 -3.84
C PRO A 173 -18.31 18.83 -2.47
N HIS A 174 -17.60 19.96 -2.43
CA HIS A 174 -17.13 20.55 -1.18
C HIS A 174 -18.32 20.78 -0.25
N ARG A 175 -18.51 19.91 0.69
CA ARG A 175 -19.43 20.15 1.81
C ARG A 175 -18.63 20.94 2.85
N VAL A 176 -18.68 22.25 2.75
CA VAL A 176 -18.26 23.16 3.83
C VAL A 176 -19.22 22.89 4.99
N VAL A 177 -18.72 22.36 6.09
CA VAL A 177 -19.46 22.31 7.34
C VAL A 177 -19.20 23.65 8.01
N PRO A 178 -20.25 24.50 8.22
CA PRO A 178 -20.06 25.73 8.99
C PRO A 178 -19.73 25.40 10.44
N ALA A 179 -18.95 26.27 11.05
CA ALA A 179 -18.48 26.21 12.43
C ALA A 179 -19.64 26.20 13.44
#